data_b223569f2f15d445119a429425f30427
#
_entry.id   b223569f2f15d445119a429425f30427
#
_cell.length_a   1.000
_cell.length_b   1.000
_cell.length_c   1.000
_cell.angle_alpha   90.00
_cell.angle_beta   90.00
_cell.angle_gamma   90.00
#
_symmetry.space_group_name_H-M   'P 1'
#
loop_
_entity.id
_entity.type
_entity.pdbx_description
1 polymer ?
#
loop_
_entity_poly.entity_id
_entity_poly.type
_entity_poly.pdbx_seq_one_letter_code
_entity_poly.pdbx_strand_id
1 'polypeptide(L)'
;RPLGPLNSFFCLTFGVHIKNYPLQFMLCLLDTIEPLKRFAKYPYDGDMEPKEVLSHVYLEFGDYSVAVRWDEQIERNGEIFYKWCDALKGLQSWMEVRCETVGREITISWTGN
;
A
#
# COMPACT_ATOMS: atom_id res chain seq x y z
N ARG A 1 3.28 -6.10 -15.46
CA ARG A 1 3.89 -6.55 -14.22
C ARG A 1 3.84 -8.06 -14.14
N PRO A 2 5.00 -8.74 -14.30
CA PRO A 2 5.00 -10.21 -14.47
C PRO A 2 4.34 -10.98 -13.33
N LEU A 3 4.62 -10.59 -12.10
CA LEU A 3 4.09 -11.30 -10.95
C LEU A 3 2.77 -10.74 -10.46
N GLY A 4 2.40 -9.55 -10.93
CA GLY A 4 1.23 -8.85 -10.42
C GLY A 4 -0.07 -9.62 -10.51
N PRO A 5 -0.49 -10.05 -11.72
CA PRO A 5 -1.76 -10.77 -11.85
C PRO A 5 -1.78 -12.08 -11.07
N LEU A 6 -0.66 -12.81 -11.09
CA LEU A 6 -0.56 -14.08 -10.38
C LEU A 6 -0.59 -13.87 -8.88
N ASN A 7 0.15 -12.87 -8.38
CA ASN A 7 0.15 -12.54 -6.97
C ASN A 7 -1.22 -12.10 -6.50
N SER A 8 -1.90 -11.28 -7.28
CA SER A 8 -3.23 -10.79 -6.93
C SER A 8 -4.22 -11.94 -6.79
N PHE A 9 -4.18 -12.87 -7.76
CA PHE A 9 -5.03 -14.05 -7.70
C PHE A 9 -4.76 -14.88 -6.45
N PHE A 10 -3.48 -15.14 -6.19
CA PHE A 10 -3.08 -15.93 -5.03
C PHE A 10 -3.57 -15.29 -3.74
N CYS A 11 -3.34 -14.00 -3.58
CA CYS A 11 -3.71 -13.28 -2.37
C CYS A 11 -5.22 -13.29 -2.14
N LEU A 12 -6.00 -13.07 -3.19
CA LEU A 12 -7.46 -13.06 -3.08
C LEU A 12 -8.03 -14.43 -2.77
N THR A 13 -7.41 -15.47 -3.30
CA THR A 13 -7.93 -16.84 -3.16
C THR A 13 -7.60 -17.46 -1.83
N PHE A 14 -6.40 -17.25 -1.32
CA PHE A 14 -5.89 -18.00 -0.17
C PHE A 14 -5.78 -17.20 1.11
N GLY A 15 -5.93 -15.89 1.05
CA GLY A 15 -5.63 -15.06 2.20
C GLY A 15 -4.15 -15.17 2.54
N VAL A 16 -3.46 -14.06 2.67
CA VAL A 16 -2.01 -14.09 2.83
C VAL A 16 -1.60 -13.76 4.24
N HIS A 17 -0.84 -14.66 4.87
CA HIS A 17 -0.29 -14.45 6.19
C HIS A 17 1.22 -14.57 6.11
N ILE A 18 1.93 -13.66 6.79
CA ILE A 18 3.38 -13.57 6.71
C ILE A 18 4.06 -14.87 7.14
N LYS A 19 3.48 -15.57 8.12
CA LYS A 19 4.05 -16.80 8.65
C LYS A 19 4.12 -17.91 7.60
N ASN A 20 3.08 -18.04 6.79
CA ASN A 20 2.97 -19.10 5.81
C ASN A 20 3.55 -18.74 4.45
N TYR A 21 3.43 -17.47 4.07
CA TYR A 21 3.85 -17.01 2.75
C TYR A 21 4.57 -15.66 2.87
N PRO A 22 5.74 -15.63 3.53
CA PRO A 22 6.39 -14.33 3.84
C PRO A 22 6.73 -13.50 2.61
N LEU A 23 7.26 -14.13 1.57
CA LEU A 23 7.60 -13.38 0.36
C LEU A 23 6.36 -12.86 -0.33
N GLN A 24 5.36 -13.72 -0.49
CA GLN A 24 4.10 -13.35 -1.12
C GLN A 24 3.41 -12.23 -0.34
N PHE A 25 3.41 -12.33 0.97
CA PHE A 25 2.86 -11.33 1.86
C PHE A 25 3.52 -9.97 1.59
N MET A 26 4.84 -9.92 1.61
CA MET A 26 5.55 -8.66 1.43
C MET A 26 5.36 -8.08 0.03
N LEU A 27 5.33 -8.93 -0.99
CA LEU A 27 5.10 -8.45 -2.35
C LEU A 27 3.71 -7.83 -2.51
N CYS A 28 2.70 -8.47 -1.96
CA CYS A 28 1.32 -7.95 -2.01
C CYS A 28 1.21 -6.63 -1.25
N LEU A 29 1.82 -6.59 -0.07
CA LEU A 29 1.79 -5.40 0.78
C LEU A 29 2.46 -4.22 0.08
N LEU A 30 3.68 -4.41 -0.37
CA LEU A 30 4.45 -3.33 -1.00
C LEU A 30 3.82 -2.89 -2.32
N ASP A 31 3.26 -3.82 -3.08
CA ASP A 31 2.60 -3.48 -4.33
C ASP A 31 1.39 -2.57 -4.09
N THR A 32 0.65 -2.81 -3.01
CA THR A 32 -0.51 -2.00 -2.68
C THR A 32 -0.12 -0.63 -2.15
N ILE A 33 0.93 -0.58 -1.32
CA ILE A 33 1.39 0.68 -0.73
C ILE A 33 2.01 1.62 -1.76
N GLU A 34 2.67 1.07 -2.77
CA GLU A 34 3.51 1.80 -3.69
C GLU A 34 2.76 3.00 -4.30
N PRO A 35 3.19 4.23 -4.00
CA PRO A 35 2.44 5.42 -4.42
C PRO A 35 2.74 5.90 -5.83
N LEU A 36 3.89 5.57 -6.39
CA LEU A 36 4.29 6.12 -7.69
C LEU A 36 3.30 5.77 -8.79
N LYS A 37 2.86 4.54 -8.86
CA LYS A 37 1.96 4.12 -9.92
C LYS A 37 0.56 4.73 -9.79
N ARG A 38 0.26 5.35 -8.67
CA ARG A 38 -1.02 6.02 -8.48
C ARG A 38 -0.93 7.51 -8.73
N PHE A 39 0.12 8.14 -8.25
CA PHE A 39 0.23 9.59 -8.23
C PHE A 39 1.18 10.17 -9.27
N ALA A 40 2.13 9.39 -9.74
CA ALA A 40 3.15 9.91 -10.65
C ALA A 40 2.65 9.98 -12.10
N LYS A 41 3.20 10.94 -12.83
CA LYS A 41 2.98 11.09 -14.25
C LYS A 41 3.55 9.87 -14.99
N TYR A 42 4.17 10.08 -16.10
CA TYR A 42 4.82 9.04 -16.88
C TYR A 42 5.77 8.20 -16.01
N PRO A 43 5.72 6.87 -16.13
CA PRO A 43 4.90 6.07 -17.06
C PRO A 43 3.49 5.73 -16.55
N TYR A 44 3.02 6.45 -15.57
CA TYR A 44 1.73 6.20 -14.95
C TYR A 44 0.75 7.33 -15.28
N ASP A 45 -0.47 7.21 -14.77
CA ASP A 45 -1.54 8.14 -15.10
C ASP A 45 -1.80 9.25 -14.08
N GLY A 46 -0.92 9.40 -13.11
CA GLY A 46 -1.06 10.47 -12.13
C GLY A 46 -0.60 11.82 -12.66
N ASP A 47 -0.66 12.83 -11.82
CA ASP A 47 -0.32 14.20 -12.21
C ASP A 47 0.96 14.73 -11.58
N MET A 48 1.58 13.99 -10.67
CA MET A 48 2.73 14.45 -9.93
C MET A 48 4.04 13.95 -10.54
N GLU A 49 5.10 14.74 -10.37
CA GLU A 49 6.43 14.27 -10.70
C GLU A 49 6.83 13.19 -9.70
N PRO A 50 7.55 12.15 -10.14
CA PRO A 50 7.95 11.07 -9.21
C PRO A 50 8.67 11.56 -7.97
N LYS A 51 9.54 12.57 -8.11
CA LYS A 51 10.25 13.15 -6.97
C LYS A 51 9.31 13.76 -5.96
N GLU A 52 8.25 14.40 -6.44
CA GLU A 52 7.27 15.02 -5.57
C GLU A 52 6.49 13.98 -4.80
N VAL A 53 6.12 12.88 -5.47
CA VAL A 53 5.42 11.79 -4.78
C VAL A 53 6.27 11.28 -3.63
N LEU A 54 7.55 11.01 -3.90
CA LEU A 54 8.45 10.47 -2.89
C LEU A 54 8.75 11.47 -1.77
N SER A 55 8.57 12.76 -2.04
CA SER A 55 8.76 13.79 -1.02
C SER A 55 7.56 13.98 -0.11
N HIS A 56 6.40 13.48 -0.51
CA HIS A 56 5.15 13.73 0.20
C HIS A 56 4.47 12.47 0.72
N VAL A 57 5.10 11.31 0.52
CA VAL A 57 4.65 10.05 1.11
C VAL A 57 5.80 9.47 1.92
N TYR A 58 5.53 9.13 3.16
CA TYR A 58 6.54 8.66 4.10
C TYR A 58 6.19 7.26 4.58
N LEU A 59 7.16 6.37 4.54
CA LEU A 59 6.98 5.00 5.01
C LEU A 59 7.90 4.76 6.20
N GLU A 60 7.35 4.17 7.24
CA GLU A 60 8.14 3.82 8.41
C GLU A 60 7.86 2.37 8.76
N PHE A 61 8.88 1.53 8.66
CA PHE A 61 8.74 0.10 8.93
C PHE A 61 9.11 -0.22 10.36
N GLY A 62 8.22 -0.97 11.04
CA GLY A 62 8.51 -1.55 12.33
C GLY A 62 8.73 -3.05 12.15
N ASP A 63 8.84 -3.77 13.27
CA ASP A 63 9.06 -5.22 13.22
C ASP A 63 7.89 -5.95 12.56
N TYR A 64 6.67 -5.54 12.87
CA TYR A 64 5.47 -6.17 12.36
C TYR A 64 4.46 -5.16 11.88
N SER A 65 4.96 -4.05 11.33
CA SER A 65 4.07 -3.00 10.86
C SER A 65 4.74 -2.11 9.84
N VAL A 66 3.93 -1.36 9.12
CA VAL A 66 4.39 -0.27 8.29
C VAL A 66 3.41 0.88 8.47
N ALA A 67 3.92 2.07 8.73
CA ALA A 67 3.12 3.28 8.80
C ALA A 67 3.27 4.00 7.47
N VAL A 68 2.16 4.31 6.84
CA VAL A 68 2.12 5.04 5.57
C VAL A 68 1.57 6.43 5.88
N ARG A 69 2.42 7.43 5.77
CA ARG A 69 2.07 8.81 6.06
C ARG A 69 2.11 9.65 4.80
N TRP A 70 1.23 10.61 4.71
CA TRP A 70 1.18 11.52 3.57
C TRP A 70 0.90 12.92 4.06
N ASP A 71 1.05 13.89 3.15
CA ASP A 71 0.72 15.26 3.48
C ASP A 71 -0.39 15.78 2.57
N GLU A 72 -0.68 17.07 2.71
CA GLU A 72 -1.77 17.72 1.99
C GLU A 72 -1.60 17.64 0.48
N GLN A 73 -0.38 17.62 -0.02
CA GLN A 73 -0.13 17.55 -1.46
C GLN A 73 -0.67 16.26 -2.07
N ILE A 74 -0.53 15.17 -1.34
CA ILE A 74 -1.05 13.88 -1.79
C ILE A 74 -2.58 13.91 -1.79
N GLU A 75 -3.17 14.49 -0.76
CA GLU A 75 -4.64 14.58 -0.66
C GLU A 75 -5.26 15.39 -1.78
N ARG A 76 -4.53 16.33 -2.36
CA ARG A 76 -5.01 17.15 -3.46
C ARG A 76 -5.23 16.39 -4.76
N ASN A 77 -4.79 15.15 -4.82
CA ASN A 77 -5.03 14.31 -6.00
C ASN A 77 -6.47 13.81 -6.09
N GLY A 78 -7.29 14.11 -5.08
CA GLY A 78 -8.72 13.83 -5.12
C GLY A 78 -9.06 12.36 -5.18
N GLU A 79 -9.76 11.94 -6.22
CA GLU A 79 -10.24 10.56 -6.34
C GLU A 79 -9.11 9.53 -6.31
N ILE A 80 -7.98 9.86 -6.91
CA ILE A 80 -6.81 8.96 -6.92
C ILE A 80 -6.35 8.71 -5.49
N PHE A 81 -6.32 9.76 -4.68
CA PHE A 81 -5.95 9.65 -3.27
C PHE A 81 -6.91 8.76 -2.51
N TYR A 82 -8.22 8.95 -2.70
CA TYR A 82 -9.20 8.14 -2.01
C TYR A 82 -9.12 6.67 -2.41
N LYS A 83 -8.89 6.40 -3.68
CA LYS A 83 -8.72 5.03 -4.15
C LYS A 83 -7.50 4.37 -3.54
N TRP A 84 -6.42 5.13 -3.39
CA TRP A 84 -5.21 4.62 -2.76
C TRP A 84 -5.46 4.27 -1.29
N CYS A 85 -6.12 5.17 -0.56
CA CYS A 85 -6.47 4.93 0.84
C CYS A 85 -7.39 3.72 0.99
N ASP A 86 -8.37 3.59 0.10
CA ASP A 86 -9.29 2.46 0.11
C ASP A 86 -8.54 1.15 -0.14
N ALA A 87 -7.57 1.17 -1.05
CA ALA A 87 -6.76 -0.01 -1.32
C ALA A 87 -5.94 -0.41 -0.10
N LEU A 88 -5.37 0.57 0.60
CA LEU A 88 -4.60 0.30 1.82
C LEU A 88 -5.48 -0.31 2.91
N LYS A 89 -6.63 0.31 3.15
CA LYS A 89 -7.57 -0.20 4.16
C LYS A 89 -8.17 -1.54 3.76
N GLY A 90 -8.33 -1.74 2.46
CA GLY A 90 -8.87 -2.98 1.92
C GLY A 90 -7.97 -4.19 2.10
N LEU A 91 -6.70 -3.97 2.41
CA LEU A 91 -5.76 -5.08 2.63
C LEU A 91 -6.25 -6.03 3.70
N GLN A 92 -6.93 -5.52 4.73
CA GLN A 92 -7.39 -6.37 5.83
C GLN A 92 -8.52 -7.31 5.41
N SER A 93 -9.10 -7.15 4.23
CA SER A 93 -10.14 -8.03 3.76
C SER A 93 -9.60 -9.30 3.11
N TRP A 94 -8.32 -9.32 2.71
CA TRP A 94 -7.74 -10.48 2.04
C TRP A 94 -6.32 -10.82 2.48
N MET A 95 -5.73 -10.01 3.35
CA MET A 95 -4.46 -10.32 4.01
C MET A 95 -4.70 -10.34 5.50
N GLU A 96 -3.88 -11.07 6.22
CA GLU A 96 -4.00 -11.10 7.68
C GLU A 96 -3.26 -9.93 8.29
N VAL A 97 -3.82 -8.76 8.08
CA VAL A 97 -3.28 -7.50 8.60
C VAL A 97 -4.41 -6.72 9.24
N ARG A 98 -4.03 -5.76 10.05
CA ARG A 98 -4.95 -4.79 10.66
C ARG A 98 -4.56 -3.41 10.18
N CYS A 99 -5.54 -2.62 9.78
CA CYS A 99 -5.29 -1.26 9.32
C CYS A 99 -5.94 -0.27 10.28
N GLU A 100 -5.19 0.76 10.66
CA GLU A 100 -5.69 1.78 11.56
C GLU A 100 -5.34 3.15 10.98
N THR A 101 -6.34 4.01 10.87
CA THR A 101 -6.17 5.35 10.30
C THR A 101 -6.25 6.40 11.39
N VAL A 102 -5.23 7.24 11.48
CA VAL A 102 -5.21 8.37 12.41
C VAL A 102 -4.66 9.57 11.65
N GLY A 103 -5.51 10.58 11.41
CA GLY A 103 -5.09 11.77 10.67
C GLY A 103 -4.62 11.40 9.27
N ARG A 104 -3.40 11.81 8.94
CA ARG A 104 -2.79 11.54 7.64
C ARG A 104 -1.83 10.35 7.70
N GLU A 105 -2.26 9.31 8.36
CA GLU A 105 -1.44 8.11 8.53
C GLU A 105 -2.31 6.87 8.58
N ILE A 106 -1.88 5.83 7.87
CA ILE A 106 -2.50 4.51 7.96
C ILE A 106 -1.40 3.55 8.41
N THR A 107 -1.64 2.89 9.54
CA THR A 107 -0.72 1.88 10.05
C THR A 107 -1.25 0.50 9.71
N ILE A 108 -0.45 -0.28 9.02
CA ILE A 108 -0.78 -1.65 8.65
C ILE A 108 0.08 -2.56 9.51
N SER A 109 -0.54 -3.41 10.30
CA SER A 109 0.20 -4.28 11.22
C SER A 109 -0.22 -5.73 11.06
N TRP A 110 0.69 -6.63 11.43
CA TRP A 110 0.47 -8.06 11.36
C TRP A 110 1.18 -8.71 12.54
N THR A 111 0.90 -9.99 12.78
CA THR A 111 1.55 -10.70 13.86
C THR A 111 2.73 -11.50 13.32
N GLY A 112 3.77 -11.64 14.11
CA GLY A 112 4.94 -12.41 13.74
C GLY A 112 4.77 -13.90 13.96
N ASN A 113 3.65 -14.31 14.52
CA ASN A 113 3.38 -15.71 14.85
C ASN A 113 2.36 -16.32 13.92
#